data_1628935edfdcc9c0c0eafc5a1bd4f4a1
#
_entry.id   1628935edfdcc9c0c0eafc5a1bd4f4a1
#
_cell.length_a   1.000
_cell.length_b   1.000
_cell.length_c   1.000
_cell.angle_alpha   90.00
_cell.angle_beta   90.00
_cell.angle_gamma   90.00
#
_symmetry.space_group_name_H-M   'P 1'
#
loop_
_entity.id
_entity.type
_entity.pdbx_description
1 polymer ?
#
loop_
_entity_poly.entity_id
_entity_poly.type
_entity_poly.pdbx_seq_one_letter_code
_entity_poly.pdbx_strand_id
1 'polypeptide(L)'
;IVGLLIDRNEEGKLYDRFRNRIMFPIRDIRGRTIGFGGRVLSDEKPKYLNSPETPLFHKGRELYGLYEANRHFRSIENLIVVEGYMDVAVLAQNGVHNTVATLGTAVTIEHLNKIFRYTSEVIFCFDGDEAGKKAAYRALDTSLSIIVDGRSVKFMFLPEGEDPDTIIRKIGAKKFLELVANATPLSEFIFESISAEYDHNSVDGKAKLSKLVIPLIHKMPSGVFRTLMIRALSKKTDLEESELKRLVKLENNNNQSTYTPNVYFDENSEQPIDH
;
A
#
# COMPACT_ATOMS: atom_id res chain seq x y z
N ILE A 1 13.08 26.53 2.18
CA ILE A 1 13.41 25.66 1.04
C ILE A 1 13.33 24.18 1.47
N VAL A 2 13.84 23.79 2.63
CA VAL A 2 13.81 22.41 3.13
C VAL A 2 12.65 22.10 4.07
N GLY A 3 11.72 23.05 4.27
CA GLY A 3 10.49 22.84 5.05
C GLY A 3 10.70 22.67 6.55
N LEU A 4 11.78 23.16 7.13
CA LEU A 4 12.04 23.12 8.58
C LEU A 4 11.43 24.30 9.31
N LEU A 5 11.21 25.43 8.63
CA LEU A 5 10.61 26.63 9.16
C LEU A 5 9.24 26.86 8.52
N ILE A 6 8.34 27.44 9.30
CA ILE A 6 7.05 27.96 8.83
C ILE A 6 7.15 29.48 8.85
N ASP A 7 6.82 30.08 7.72
CA ASP A 7 6.73 31.52 7.55
C ASP A 7 5.24 31.91 7.59
N ARG A 8 4.82 32.64 8.62
CA ARG A 8 3.51 33.30 8.64
C ARG A 8 3.67 34.65 7.94
N ASN A 9 3.38 34.67 6.66
CA ASN A 9 3.57 35.78 5.73
C ASN A 9 2.99 37.16 6.14
N GLU A 10 2.31 37.27 7.26
CA GLU A 10 1.71 38.53 7.70
C GLU A 10 2.53 39.28 8.78
N GLU A 11 3.49 38.60 9.44
CA GLU A 11 4.27 39.25 10.53
C GLU A 11 5.78 39.02 10.42
N GLY A 12 6.29 38.33 9.42
CA GLY A 12 7.73 38.01 9.27
C GLY A 12 8.33 37.16 10.39
N LYS A 13 7.51 36.50 11.19
CA LYS A 13 7.97 35.60 12.25
C LYS A 13 8.14 34.20 11.73
N LEU A 14 9.39 33.76 11.68
CA LEU A 14 9.75 32.37 11.39
C LEU A 14 9.67 31.53 12.67
N TYR A 15 9.13 30.33 12.60
CA TYR A 15 9.16 29.38 13.71
C TYR A 15 9.42 27.97 13.22
N ASP A 16 9.98 27.14 14.12
CA ASP A 16 10.31 25.76 13.83
C ASP A 16 9.05 24.94 13.55
N ARG A 17 9.05 24.23 12.41
CA ARG A 17 7.97 23.32 12.03
C ARG A 17 7.86 22.13 12.99
N PHE A 18 9.00 21.60 13.41
CA PHE A 18 9.07 20.43 14.28
C PHE A 18 9.44 20.85 15.70
N ARG A 19 8.43 21.01 16.56
CA ARG A 19 8.61 21.36 17.97
C ARG A 19 8.27 20.19 18.86
N ASN A 20 9.08 19.91 19.87
CA ASN A 20 8.90 18.80 20.83
C ASN A 20 8.68 17.43 20.16
N ARG A 21 9.49 17.12 19.12
CA ARG A 21 9.33 15.88 18.33
C ARG A 21 10.64 15.13 18.23
N ILE A 22 10.53 13.80 18.29
CA ILE A 22 11.59 12.91 17.80
C ILE A 22 11.63 13.02 16.28
N MET A 23 12.83 13.25 15.74
CA MET A 23 13.03 13.49 14.32
C MET A 23 13.53 12.24 13.61
N PHE A 24 12.90 11.92 12.49
CA PHE A 24 13.23 10.81 11.61
C PHE A 24 13.70 11.36 10.27
N PRO A 25 15.00 11.28 9.94
CA PRO A 25 15.49 11.75 8.66
C PRO A 25 14.98 10.85 7.54
N ILE A 26 14.31 11.44 6.55
CA ILE A 26 13.88 10.76 5.33
C ILE A 26 15.04 10.88 4.34
N ARG A 27 15.54 9.75 3.84
CA ARG A 27 16.71 9.68 2.98
C ARG A 27 16.35 9.25 1.56
N ASP A 28 17.03 9.84 0.59
CA ASP A 28 17.01 9.32 -0.77
C ASP A 28 17.88 8.04 -0.86
N ILE A 29 17.85 7.37 -2.01
CA ILE A 29 18.60 6.13 -2.23
C ILE A 29 20.13 6.29 -2.12
N ARG A 30 20.63 7.52 -2.16
CA ARG A 30 22.05 7.85 -1.97
C ARG A 30 22.38 8.15 -0.49
N GLY A 31 21.39 8.11 0.39
CA GLY A 31 21.52 8.38 1.83
C GLY A 31 21.49 9.87 2.20
N ARG A 32 21.20 10.75 1.25
CA ARG A 32 21.07 12.19 1.51
C ARG A 32 19.73 12.46 2.16
N THR A 33 19.70 13.24 3.23
CA THR A 33 18.46 13.66 3.87
C THR A 33 17.71 14.65 2.97
N ILE A 34 16.50 14.29 2.58
CA ILE A 34 15.63 15.06 1.68
C ILE A 34 14.42 15.64 2.41
N GLY A 35 14.11 15.15 3.61
CA GLY A 35 13.01 15.60 4.45
C GLY A 35 13.09 14.96 5.83
N PHE A 36 12.11 15.25 6.66
CA PHE A 36 12.00 14.73 8.02
C PHE A 36 10.57 14.31 8.32
N GLY A 37 10.44 13.24 9.10
CA GLY A 37 9.27 12.92 9.88
C GLY A 37 9.49 13.33 11.33
N GLY A 38 8.44 13.71 12.04
CA GLY A 38 8.50 14.04 13.47
C GLY A 38 7.35 13.40 14.23
N ARG A 39 7.64 12.72 15.35
CA ARG A 39 6.65 12.15 16.26
C ARG A 39 6.70 12.89 17.59
N VAL A 40 5.56 13.40 18.07
CA VAL A 40 5.49 14.00 19.42
C VAL A 40 5.73 12.97 20.51
N LEU A 41 6.29 13.41 21.63
CA LEU A 41 6.47 12.58 22.84
C LEU A 41 5.27 12.66 23.78
N SER A 42 4.41 13.66 23.57
CA SER A 42 3.19 13.93 24.34
C SER A 42 1.94 13.54 23.53
N ASP A 43 0.76 13.79 24.11
CA ASP A 43 -0.53 13.59 23.44
C ASP A 43 -0.94 14.74 22.51
N GLU A 44 -0.01 15.65 22.18
CA GLU A 44 -0.25 16.74 21.24
C GLU A 44 -0.57 16.21 19.83
N LYS A 45 -1.48 16.90 19.16
CA LYS A 45 -1.83 16.63 17.75
C LYS A 45 -1.14 17.63 16.81
N PRO A 46 -0.77 17.22 15.59
CA PRO A 46 -0.83 15.86 15.07
C PRO A 46 0.28 14.97 15.68
N LYS A 47 -0.04 13.69 15.98
CA LYS A 47 0.92 12.72 16.52
C LYS A 47 2.16 12.57 15.60
N TYR A 48 1.95 12.55 14.30
CA TYR A 48 2.99 12.49 13.28
C TYR A 48 2.92 13.72 12.39
N LEU A 49 4.07 14.26 12.04
CA LEU A 49 4.21 15.40 11.13
C LEU A 49 5.35 15.14 10.16
N ASN A 50 5.11 15.34 8.88
CA ASN A 50 6.14 15.22 7.85
C ASN A 50 6.55 16.58 7.29
N SER A 51 7.75 16.66 6.68
CA SER A 51 8.14 17.79 5.84
C SER A 51 7.05 18.07 4.81
N PRO A 52 6.82 19.32 4.42
CA PRO A 52 5.96 19.65 3.29
C PRO A 52 6.58 19.13 1.99
N GLU A 53 5.79 19.14 0.92
CA GLU A 53 6.31 18.93 -0.42
C GLU A 53 7.39 19.98 -0.75
N THR A 54 8.50 19.54 -1.30
CA THR A 54 9.61 20.40 -1.71
C THR A 54 10.20 19.92 -3.04
N PRO A 55 11.03 20.68 -3.73
CA PRO A 55 11.71 20.19 -4.94
C PRO A 55 12.56 18.92 -4.71
N LEU A 56 12.93 18.62 -3.46
CA LEU A 56 13.75 17.45 -3.09
C LEU A 56 12.92 16.32 -2.49
N PHE A 57 11.73 16.58 -1.97
CA PHE A 57 10.92 15.64 -1.22
C PHE A 57 9.49 15.63 -1.70
N HIS A 58 9.05 14.49 -2.22
CA HIS A 58 7.67 14.23 -2.64
C HIS A 58 7.16 12.97 -1.96
N LYS A 59 6.17 13.12 -1.06
CA LYS A 59 5.61 11.99 -0.28
C LYS A 59 5.13 10.84 -1.16
N GLY A 60 4.52 11.16 -2.30
CA GLY A 60 4.06 10.16 -3.26
C GLY A 60 5.15 9.43 -4.05
N ARG A 61 6.43 9.75 -3.84
CA ARG A 61 7.58 9.16 -4.55
C ARG A 61 8.63 8.57 -3.63
N GLU A 62 8.68 9.02 -2.37
CA GLU A 62 9.71 8.65 -1.44
C GLU A 62 9.20 7.61 -0.43
N LEU A 63 10.08 6.68 -0.07
CA LEU A 63 9.81 5.62 0.89
C LEU A 63 10.83 5.71 2.02
N TYR A 64 10.35 5.76 3.25
CA TYR A 64 11.20 5.66 4.42
C TYR A 64 11.77 4.24 4.55
N GLY A 65 13.04 4.13 4.92
CA GLY A 65 13.69 2.84 5.13
C GLY A 65 14.29 2.19 3.87
N LEU A 66 14.00 2.68 2.66
CA LEU A 66 14.50 2.06 1.43
C LEU A 66 16.03 2.13 1.29
N TYR A 67 16.65 3.24 1.71
CA TYR A 67 18.10 3.37 1.73
C TYR A 67 18.73 2.39 2.71
N GLU A 68 18.17 2.28 3.91
CA GLU A 68 18.62 1.39 4.97
C GLU A 68 18.50 -0.08 4.54
N ALA A 69 17.36 -0.48 3.99
CA ALA A 69 17.14 -1.82 3.45
C ALA A 69 18.15 -2.16 2.34
N ASN A 70 18.33 -1.24 1.38
CA ASN A 70 19.26 -1.44 0.26
C ASN A 70 20.74 -1.50 0.72
N ARG A 71 21.08 -0.87 1.84
CA ARG A 71 22.42 -0.98 2.43
C ARG A 71 22.63 -2.26 3.23
N HIS A 72 21.56 -2.78 3.82
CA HIS A 72 21.63 -3.98 4.65
C HIS A 72 21.81 -5.25 3.80
N PHE A 73 21.10 -5.33 2.66
CA PHE A 73 21.10 -6.50 1.79
C PHE A 73 21.92 -6.28 0.53
N ARG A 74 22.65 -7.31 0.09
CA ARG A 74 23.28 -7.34 -1.23
C ARG A 74 22.25 -7.48 -2.35
N SER A 75 21.18 -8.23 -2.10
CA SER A 75 20.03 -8.42 -2.97
C SER A 75 18.78 -8.52 -2.08
N ILE A 76 17.76 -7.76 -2.40
CA ILE A 76 16.49 -7.75 -1.65
C ILE A 76 15.55 -8.74 -2.30
N GLU A 77 15.19 -9.82 -1.60
CA GLU A 77 14.26 -10.83 -2.09
C GLU A 77 12.83 -10.29 -2.18
N ASN A 78 12.40 -9.61 -1.11
CA ASN A 78 11.10 -8.95 -1.03
C ASN A 78 11.20 -7.68 -0.17
N LEU A 79 10.25 -6.75 -0.36
CA LEU A 79 10.09 -5.57 0.51
C LEU A 79 8.72 -5.61 1.18
N ILE A 80 8.73 -5.40 2.49
CA ILE A 80 7.53 -5.27 3.31
C ILE A 80 7.18 -3.78 3.37
N VAL A 81 5.96 -3.43 2.97
CA VAL A 81 5.45 -2.06 3.01
C VAL A 81 4.52 -1.92 4.19
N VAL A 82 4.85 -1.03 5.11
CA VAL A 82 4.07 -0.65 6.29
C VAL A 82 3.61 0.81 6.17
N GLU A 83 2.77 1.28 7.09
CA GLU A 83 2.23 2.64 7.03
C GLU A 83 3.19 3.68 7.62
N GLY A 84 3.85 3.36 8.73
CA GLY A 84 4.61 4.31 9.53
C GLY A 84 6.12 4.06 9.60
N TYR A 85 6.88 5.13 9.75
CA TYR A 85 8.33 5.02 9.93
C TYR A 85 8.72 4.45 11.30
N MET A 86 7.82 4.50 12.30
CA MET A 86 8.05 3.81 13.58
C MET A 86 8.05 2.30 13.39
N ASP A 87 7.11 1.79 12.58
CA ASP A 87 7.03 0.35 12.29
C ASP A 87 8.31 -0.13 11.62
N VAL A 88 8.83 0.63 10.65
CA VAL A 88 10.13 0.33 10.02
C VAL A 88 11.24 0.28 11.05
N ALA A 89 11.31 1.28 11.96
CA ALA A 89 12.38 1.33 12.97
C ALA A 89 12.31 0.15 13.94
N VAL A 90 11.11 -0.21 14.41
CA VAL A 90 10.91 -1.31 15.36
C VAL A 90 11.14 -2.66 14.69
N LEU A 91 10.64 -2.86 13.46
CA LEU A 91 10.90 -4.08 12.69
C LEU A 91 12.41 -4.26 12.44
N ALA A 92 13.11 -3.21 12.03
CA ALA A 92 14.57 -3.25 11.85
C ALA A 92 15.31 -3.54 13.17
N GLN A 93 14.90 -2.97 14.30
CA GLN A 93 15.45 -3.26 15.62
C GLN A 93 15.29 -4.74 16.00
N ASN A 94 14.25 -5.40 15.52
CA ASN A 94 13.99 -6.82 15.73
C ASN A 94 14.55 -7.71 14.61
N GLY A 95 15.38 -7.19 13.69
CA GLY A 95 16.06 -7.97 12.67
C GLY A 95 15.31 -8.09 11.33
N VAL A 96 14.18 -7.40 11.16
CA VAL A 96 13.42 -7.36 9.89
C VAL A 96 13.79 -6.07 9.15
N HIS A 97 14.86 -6.13 8.35
CA HIS A 97 15.48 -4.96 7.73
C HIS A 97 14.95 -4.64 6.32
N ASN A 98 14.16 -5.52 5.71
CA ASN A 98 13.55 -5.35 4.39
C ASN A 98 12.19 -4.64 4.45
N THR A 99 12.06 -3.66 5.34
CA THR A 99 10.81 -2.93 5.57
C THR A 99 10.93 -1.48 5.11
N VAL A 100 9.89 -0.98 4.45
CA VAL A 100 9.76 0.41 4.02
C VAL A 100 8.39 0.96 4.40
N ALA A 101 8.29 2.28 4.57
CA ALA A 101 7.00 2.90 4.84
C ALA A 101 6.66 3.99 3.83
N THR A 102 5.36 4.14 3.55
CA THR A 102 4.79 5.34 2.97
C THR A 102 4.76 6.46 4.02
N LEU A 103 4.77 7.70 3.57
CA LEU A 103 4.97 8.85 4.46
C LEU A 103 3.66 9.57 4.79
N GLY A 104 2.67 8.82 5.30
CA GLY A 104 1.34 9.35 5.62
C GLY A 104 0.51 9.63 4.35
N THR A 105 0.71 8.85 3.32
CA THR A 105 -0.08 8.88 2.08
C THR A 105 -0.35 7.44 1.64
N ALA A 106 -1.42 7.24 0.85
CA ALA A 106 -1.66 5.96 0.22
C ALA A 106 -0.49 5.58 -0.71
N VAL A 107 -0.32 4.27 -0.93
CA VAL A 107 0.64 3.77 -1.91
C VAL A 107 0.33 4.31 -3.29
N THR A 108 1.35 4.76 -4.01
CA THR A 108 1.26 5.29 -5.37
C THR A 108 1.93 4.36 -6.38
N ILE A 109 1.65 4.57 -7.66
CA ILE A 109 2.33 3.88 -8.77
C ILE A 109 3.84 4.18 -8.73
N GLU A 110 4.23 5.40 -8.38
CA GLU A 110 5.64 5.81 -8.25
C GLU A 110 6.35 5.05 -7.13
N HIS A 111 5.69 4.85 -5.97
CA HIS A 111 6.22 4.02 -4.90
C HIS A 111 6.48 2.60 -5.37
N LEU A 112 5.50 1.96 -6.01
CA LEU A 112 5.62 0.59 -6.49
C LEU A 112 6.66 0.46 -7.60
N ASN A 113 6.70 1.39 -8.55
CA ASN A 113 7.74 1.42 -9.56
C ASN A 113 9.15 1.62 -8.96
N LYS A 114 9.27 2.37 -7.85
CA LYS A 114 10.53 2.51 -7.13
C LYS A 114 10.91 1.19 -6.46
N ILE A 115 9.99 0.52 -5.76
CA ILE A 115 10.22 -0.77 -5.08
C ILE A 115 10.65 -1.84 -6.09
N PHE A 116 9.95 -1.97 -7.22
CA PHE A 116 10.24 -2.98 -8.25
C PHE A 116 11.56 -2.78 -9.02
N ARG A 117 12.35 -1.75 -8.68
CA ARG A 117 13.75 -1.63 -9.12
C ARG A 117 14.71 -2.42 -8.22
N TYR A 118 14.28 -2.80 -7.02
CA TYR A 118 15.11 -3.45 -6.01
C TYR A 118 14.70 -4.89 -5.73
N THR A 119 13.45 -5.24 -5.96
CA THR A 119 12.92 -6.58 -5.75
C THR A 119 11.82 -6.89 -6.75
N SER A 120 11.52 -8.18 -6.93
CA SER A 120 10.36 -8.65 -7.71
C SER A 120 9.12 -8.90 -6.84
N GLU A 121 9.23 -8.84 -5.50
CA GLU A 121 8.12 -9.13 -4.61
C GLU A 121 7.89 -8.00 -3.59
N VAL A 122 6.63 -7.58 -3.48
CA VAL A 122 6.13 -6.60 -2.50
C VAL A 122 5.10 -7.26 -1.60
N ILE A 123 5.23 -7.06 -0.30
CA ILE A 123 4.29 -7.55 0.69
C ILE A 123 3.76 -6.36 1.47
N PHE A 124 2.49 -6.07 1.31
CA PHE A 124 1.82 -5.05 2.11
C PHE A 124 1.44 -5.63 3.46
N CYS A 125 1.81 -4.95 4.54
CA CYS A 125 1.43 -5.29 5.91
C CYS A 125 0.50 -4.21 6.43
N PHE A 126 -0.74 -4.60 6.68
CA PHE A 126 -1.79 -3.71 7.17
C PHE A 126 -2.22 -4.08 8.58
N ASP A 127 -2.62 -3.07 9.35
CA ASP A 127 -3.25 -3.26 10.64
C ASP A 127 -4.55 -4.06 10.49
N GLY A 128 -4.93 -4.80 11.53
CA GLY A 128 -6.09 -5.69 11.49
C GLY A 128 -7.45 -5.00 11.62
N ASP A 129 -7.51 -3.68 11.38
CA ASP A 129 -8.71 -2.86 11.52
C ASP A 129 -9.37 -2.50 10.16
N GLU A 130 -10.49 -1.80 10.20
CA GLU A 130 -11.21 -1.36 9.00
C GLU A 130 -10.42 -0.33 8.17
N ALA A 131 -9.55 0.47 8.80
CA ALA A 131 -8.70 1.42 8.08
C ALA A 131 -7.62 0.67 7.27
N GLY A 132 -7.00 -0.36 7.87
CA GLY A 132 -6.05 -1.24 7.17
C GLY A 132 -6.70 -1.99 6.00
N LYS A 133 -7.96 -2.48 6.15
CA LYS A 133 -8.70 -3.08 5.03
C LYS A 133 -8.91 -2.09 3.90
N LYS A 134 -9.35 -0.85 4.19
CA LYS A 134 -9.50 0.22 3.18
C LYS A 134 -8.18 0.55 2.50
N ALA A 135 -7.09 0.62 3.25
CA ALA A 135 -5.75 0.83 2.71
C ALA A 135 -5.33 -0.31 1.77
N ALA A 136 -5.63 -1.57 2.12
CA ALA A 136 -5.36 -2.73 1.29
C ALA A 136 -6.10 -2.69 -0.06
N TYR A 137 -7.37 -2.28 -0.09
CA TYR A 137 -8.11 -2.12 -1.36
C TYR A 137 -7.51 -1.02 -2.24
N ARG A 138 -7.05 0.10 -1.64
CA ARG A 138 -6.35 1.15 -2.39
C ARG A 138 -5.02 0.64 -2.96
N ALA A 139 -4.26 -0.11 -2.16
CA ALA A 139 -3.02 -0.73 -2.60
C ALA A 139 -3.24 -1.79 -3.69
N LEU A 140 -4.32 -2.60 -3.59
CA LEU A 140 -4.76 -3.51 -4.63
C LEU A 140 -4.99 -2.74 -5.93
N ASP A 141 -5.85 -1.72 -5.91
CA ASP A 141 -6.21 -0.95 -7.11
C ASP A 141 -4.99 -0.34 -7.79
N THR A 142 -4.10 0.26 -7.01
CA THR A 142 -2.83 0.82 -7.50
C THR A 142 -1.94 -0.25 -8.13
N SER A 143 -1.89 -1.46 -7.54
CA SER A 143 -1.04 -2.55 -7.99
C SER A 143 -1.48 -3.15 -9.31
N LEU A 144 -2.80 -3.14 -9.62
CA LEU A 144 -3.34 -3.76 -10.83
C LEU A 144 -2.71 -3.21 -12.11
N SER A 145 -2.44 -1.90 -12.17
CA SER A 145 -1.91 -1.25 -13.38
C SER A 145 -0.43 -1.52 -13.65
N ILE A 146 0.29 -2.03 -12.64
CA ILE A 146 1.74 -2.23 -12.72
C ILE A 146 2.18 -3.68 -12.55
N ILE A 147 1.23 -4.59 -12.29
CA ILE A 147 1.54 -6.01 -12.13
C ILE A 147 1.82 -6.64 -13.50
N VAL A 148 3.07 -6.86 -13.79
CA VAL A 148 3.55 -7.54 -15.00
C VAL A 148 4.13 -8.90 -14.64
N ASP A 149 4.29 -9.78 -15.64
CA ASP A 149 4.89 -11.09 -15.44
C ASP A 149 6.26 -10.96 -14.75
N GLY A 150 6.48 -11.77 -13.71
CA GLY A 150 7.68 -11.73 -12.87
C GLY A 150 7.61 -10.79 -11.68
N ARG A 151 6.55 -9.99 -11.51
CA ARG A 151 6.29 -9.23 -10.29
C ARG A 151 5.26 -9.93 -9.41
N SER A 152 5.45 -9.87 -8.10
CA SER A 152 4.54 -10.42 -7.08
C SER A 152 4.11 -9.31 -6.13
N VAL A 153 2.82 -9.29 -5.82
CA VAL A 153 2.23 -8.44 -4.77
C VAL A 153 1.44 -9.34 -3.84
N LYS A 154 1.67 -9.19 -2.54
CA LYS A 154 0.98 -9.96 -1.50
C LYS A 154 0.43 -9.02 -0.43
N PHE A 155 -0.57 -9.51 0.28
CA PHE A 155 -1.28 -8.79 1.33
C PHE A 155 -1.23 -9.59 2.63
N MET A 156 -0.77 -8.95 3.69
CA MET A 156 -0.74 -9.49 5.04
C MET A 156 -1.55 -8.59 5.95
N PHE A 157 -2.53 -9.16 6.65
CA PHE A 157 -3.29 -8.46 7.67
C PHE A 157 -2.86 -8.97 9.04
N LEU A 158 -2.58 -8.04 9.92
CA LEU A 158 -2.29 -8.35 11.30
C LEU A 158 -3.59 -8.71 12.06
N PRO A 159 -3.52 -9.42 13.19
CA PRO A 159 -4.68 -9.65 14.03
C PRO A 159 -5.32 -8.32 14.46
N GLU A 160 -6.63 -8.35 14.74
CA GLU A 160 -7.37 -7.17 15.18
C GLU A 160 -6.74 -6.51 16.41
N GLY A 161 -6.54 -5.20 16.33
CA GLY A 161 -5.91 -4.40 17.38
C GLY A 161 -4.37 -4.48 17.42
N GLU A 162 -3.73 -5.19 16.49
CA GLU A 162 -2.29 -5.24 16.37
C GLU A 162 -1.78 -4.36 15.23
N ASP A 163 -0.64 -3.72 15.48
CA ASP A 163 0.21 -3.04 14.50
C ASP A 163 1.57 -3.75 14.39
N PRO A 164 2.43 -3.40 13.42
CA PRO A 164 3.74 -4.04 13.27
C PRO A 164 4.63 -3.96 14.52
N ASP A 165 4.57 -2.85 15.30
CA ASP A 165 5.33 -2.68 16.55
C ASP A 165 4.83 -3.65 17.62
N THR A 166 3.54 -3.72 17.85
CA THR A 166 2.97 -4.57 18.89
C THR A 166 3.14 -6.05 18.59
N ILE A 167 2.90 -6.45 17.35
CA ILE A 167 2.98 -7.88 16.99
C ILE A 167 4.42 -8.40 17.02
N ILE A 168 5.40 -7.65 16.49
CA ILE A 168 6.80 -8.11 16.48
C ILE A 168 7.35 -8.29 17.88
N ARG A 169 6.96 -7.45 18.85
CA ARG A 169 7.32 -7.58 20.25
C ARG A 169 6.69 -8.81 20.91
N LYS A 170 5.47 -9.17 20.51
CA LYS A 170 4.72 -10.31 21.08
C LYS A 170 5.24 -11.65 20.57
N ILE A 171 5.45 -11.79 19.26
CA ILE A 171 5.73 -13.08 18.64
C ILE A 171 7.20 -13.25 18.21
N GLY A 172 7.97 -12.18 18.14
CA GLY A 172 9.37 -12.17 17.70
C GLY A 172 9.52 -12.26 16.17
N ALA A 173 10.74 -11.94 15.69
CA ALA A 173 11.04 -11.86 14.27
C ALA A 173 10.73 -13.14 13.47
N LYS A 174 11.07 -14.31 14.04
CA LYS A 174 10.86 -15.59 13.34
C LYS A 174 9.41 -15.81 12.97
N LYS A 175 8.51 -15.68 13.93
CA LYS A 175 7.06 -15.86 13.69
C LYS A 175 6.49 -14.74 12.81
N PHE A 176 6.99 -13.52 12.93
CA PHE A 176 6.60 -12.43 12.04
C PHE A 176 6.97 -12.75 10.58
N LEU A 177 8.17 -13.25 10.32
CA LEU A 177 8.59 -13.67 8.98
C LEU A 177 7.80 -14.88 8.46
N GLU A 178 7.32 -15.77 9.34
CA GLU A 178 6.37 -16.83 8.95
C GLU A 178 5.02 -16.25 8.49
N LEU A 179 4.51 -15.18 9.13
CA LEU A 179 3.33 -14.45 8.65
C LEU A 179 3.59 -13.79 7.28
N VAL A 180 4.75 -13.17 7.12
CA VAL A 180 5.17 -12.56 5.85
C VAL A 180 5.22 -13.61 4.73
N ALA A 181 5.77 -14.78 4.98
CA ALA A 181 5.83 -15.88 4.01
C ALA A 181 4.44 -16.39 3.59
N ASN A 182 3.48 -16.36 4.51
CA ASN A 182 2.10 -16.79 4.30
C ASN A 182 1.16 -15.65 3.83
N ALA A 183 1.71 -14.49 3.46
CA ALA A 183 0.91 -13.38 2.95
C ALA A 183 0.12 -13.76 1.70
N THR A 184 -1.15 -13.35 1.63
CA THR A 184 -2.10 -13.70 0.56
C THR A 184 -1.67 -13.07 -0.77
N PRO A 185 -1.45 -13.84 -1.84
CA PRO A 185 -1.16 -13.31 -3.17
C PRO A 185 -2.28 -12.41 -3.70
N LEU A 186 -1.93 -11.42 -4.54
CA LEU A 186 -2.88 -10.48 -5.14
C LEU A 186 -4.04 -11.20 -5.84
N SER A 187 -3.77 -12.30 -6.56
CA SER A 187 -4.80 -13.08 -7.25
C SER A 187 -5.81 -13.71 -6.28
N GLU A 188 -5.34 -14.23 -5.15
CA GLU A 188 -6.20 -14.82 -4.12
C GLU A 188 -6.96 -13.71 -3.38
N PHE A 189 -6.29 -12.64 -2.99
CA PHE A 189 -6.90 -11.51 -2.31
C PHE A 189 -8.07 -10.90 -3.10
N ILE A 190 -7.96 -10.77 -4.44
CA ILE A 190 -9.07 -10.32 -5.30
C ILE A 190 -10.29 -11.23 -5.14
N PHE A 191 -10.10 -12.54 -5.21
CA PHE A 191 -11.23 -13.47 -5.13
C PHE A 191 -11.78 -13.56 -3.71
N GLU A 192 -10.94 -13.66 -2.69
CA GLU A 192 -11.36 -13.76 -1.28
C GLU A 192 -12.14 -12.52 -0.84
N SER A 193 -11.66 -11.34 -1.16
CA SER A 193 -12.29 -10.09 -0.77
C SER A 193 -13.68 -9.88 -1.38
N ILE A 194 -13.91 -10.42 -2.58
CA ILE A 194 -15.22 -10.36 -3.27
C ILE A 194 -16.09 -11.52 -2.86
N SER A 195 -15.48 -12.68 -2.56
CA SER A 195 -16.16 -13.93 -2.26
C SER A 195 -16.86 -13.96 -0.90
N ALA A 196 -16.39 -13.17 0.05
CA ALA A 196 -16.90 -13.20 1.42
C ALA A 196 -18.40 -12.83 1.55
N GLU A 197 -18.96 -12.17 0.55
CA GLU A 197 -20.32 -11.60 0.65
C GLU A 197 -21.41 -12.37 -0.12
N TYR A 198 -21.07 -13.42 -0.93
CA TYR A 198 -22.04 -14.03 -1.85
C TYR A 198 -21.89 -15.55 -1.99
N ASP A 199 -23.03 -16.23 -2.22
CA ASP A 199 -23.03 -17.65 -2.63
C ASP A 199 -22.51 -17.80 -4.06
N HIS A 200 -21.26 -18.26 -4.20
CA HIS A 200 -20.55 -18.43 -5.48
C HIS A 200 -21.09 -19.57 -6.36
N ASN A 201 -21.97 -20.43 -5.82
CA ASN A 201 -22.53 -21.55 -6.54
C ASN A 201 -23.81 -21.17 -7.28
N SER A 202 -24.45 -20.06 -6.92
CA SER A 202 -25.64 -19.57 -7.61
C SER A 202 -25.30 -18.81 -8.89
N VAL A 203 -26.21 -18.78 -9.85
CA VAL A 203 -26.09 -18.01 -11.10
C VAL A 203 -25.89 -16.53 -10.79
N ASP A 204 -26.66 -15.99 -9.84
CA ASP A 204 -26.56 -14.58 -9.42
C ASP A 204 -25.21 -14.26 -8.79
N GLY A 205 -24.67 -15.16 -7.95
CA GLY A 205 -23.35 -15.02 -7.34
C GLY A 205 -22.24 -15.05 -8.36
N LYS A 206 -22.28 -15.97 -9.35
CA LYS A 206 -21.35 -16.03 -10.47
C LYS A 206 -21.40 -14.77 -11.34
N ALA A 207 -22.60 -14.26 -11.66
CA ALA A 207 -22.79 -13.03 -12.40
C ALA A 207 -22.21 -11.82 -11.65
N LYS A 208 -22.44 -11.75 -10.32
CA LYS A 208 -21.91 -10.68 -9.48
C LYS A 208 -20.40 -10.74 -9.35
N LEU A 209 -19.82 -11.93 -9.14
CA LEU A 209 -18.37 -12.14 -9.15
C LEU A 209 -17.75 -11.66 -10.47
N SER A 210 -18.34 -12.07 -11.61
CA SER A 210 -17.89 -11.63 -12.93
C SER A 210 -17.91 -10.12 -13.07
N LYS A 211 -19.04 -9.48 -12.68
CA LYS A 211 -19.23 -8.03 -12.74
C LYS A 211 -18.15 -7.26 -11.92
N LEU A 212 -17.74 -7.80 -10.77
CA LEU A 212 -16.77 -7.16 -9.88
C LEU A 212 -15.32 -7.41 -10.30
N VAL A 213 -15.01 -8.62 -10.79
CA VAL A 213 -13.61 -9.01 -11.14
C VAL A 213 -13.20 -8.55 -12.54
N ILE A 214 -14.11 -8.51 -13.51
CA ILE A 214 -13.79 -8.11 -14.90
C ILE A 214 -13.13 -6.72 -14.98
N PRO A 215 -13.63 -5.65 -14.31
CA PRO A 215 -12.97 -4.35 -14.29
C PRO A 215 -11.56 -4.38 -13.68
N LEU A 216 -11.34 -5.21 -12.66
CA LEU A 216 -10.01 -5.37 -12.04
C LEU A 216 -9.03 -6.03 -13.02
N ILE A 217 -9.45 -7.10 -13.69
CA ILE A 217 -8.64 -7.76 -14.73
C ILE A 217 -8.37 -6.79 -15.91
N HIS A 218 -9.33 -5.92 -16.24
CA HIS A 218 -9.16 -4.94 -17.29
C HIS A 218 -8.00 -3.97 -17.00
N LYS A 219 -7.83 -3.53 -15.75
CA LYS A 219 -6.73 -2.65 -15.32
C LYS A 219 -5.34 -3.29 -15.44
N MET A 220 -5.26 -4.64 -15.47
CA MET A 220 -3.98 -5.34 -15.53
C MET A 220 -3.34 -5.20 -16.92
N PRO A 221 -2.01 -4.98 -17.02
CA PRO A 221 -1.29 -5.03 -18.28
C PRO A 221 -1.49 -6.37 -19.02
N SER A 222 -1.42 -6.33 -20.34
CA SER A 222 -1.44 -7.56 -21.13
C SER A 222 -0.24 -8.44 -20.81
N GLY A 223 -0.47 -9.74 -20.53
CA GLY A 223 0.57 -10.68 -20.13
C GLY A 223 0.00 -12.03 -19.71
N VAL A 224 0.90 -12.91 -19.27
CA VAL A 224 0.54 -14.24 -18.78
C VAL A 224 -0.31 -14.14 -17.51
N PHE A 225 0.06 -13.24 -16.58
CA PHE A 225 -0.67 -13.07 -15.34
C PHE A 225 -2.14 -12.69 -15.59
N ARG A 226 -2.41 -11.71 -16.47
CA ARG A 226 -3.78 -11.34 -16.86
C ARG A 226 -4.54 -12.51 -17.49
N THR A 227 -3.88 -13.31 -18.33
CA THR A 227 -4.47 -14.49 -18.95
C THR A 227 -4.84 -15.54 -17.91
N LEU A 228 -3.98 -15.78 -16.92
CA LEU A 228 -4.24 -16.71 -15.82
C LEU A 228 -5.39 -16.22 -14.92
N MET A 229 -5.52 -14.92 -14.69
CA MET A 229 -6.66 -14.33 -13.96
C MET A 229 -7.99 -14.55 -14.68
N ILE A 230 -8.04 -14.39 -16.01
CA ILE A 230 -9.22 -14.72 -16.82
C ILE A 230 -9.58 -16.20 -16.67
N ARG A 231 -8.58 -17.10 -16.74
CA ARG A 231 -8.78 -18.54 -16.56
C ARG A 231 -9.26 -18.89 -15.14
N ALA A 232 -8.72 -18.22 -14.12
CA ALA A 232 -9.18 -18.41 -12.73
C ALA A 232 -10.63 -17.97 -12.56
N LEU A 233 -11.02 -16.85 -13.18
CA LEU A 233 -12.41 -16.38 -13.18
C LEU A 233 -13.33 -17.35 -13.94
N SER A 234 -12.91 -17.87 -15.11
CA SER A 234 -13.63 -18.87 -15.88
C SER A 234 -13.97 -20.10 -15.04
N LYS A 235 -12.99 -20.65 -14.31
CA LYS A 235 -13.18 -21.81 -13.42
C LYS A 235 -14.16 -21.54 -12.27
N LYS A 236 -14.20 -20.30 -11.77
CA LYS A 236 -15.09 -19.94 -10.65
C LYS A 236 -16.52 -19.62 -11.10
N THR A 237 -16.71 -19.24 -12.36
CA THR A 237 -18.01 -18.78 -12.88
C THR A 237 -18.64 -19.72 -13.89
N ASP A 238 -17.89 -20.73 -14.36
CA ASP A 238 -18.25 -21.64 -15.46
C ASP A 238 -18.51 -20.92 -16.81
N LEU A 239 -18.00 -19.67 -16.96
CA LEU A 239 -18.03 -18.95 -18.22
C LEU A 239 -16.82 -19.32 -19.08
N GLU A 240 -17.04 -19.41 -20.40
CA GLU A 240 -15.96 -19.67 -21.36
C GLU A 240 -14.90 -18.53 -21.34
N GLU A 241 -13.61 -18.87 -21.40
CA GLU A 241 -12.52 -17.88 -21.45
C GLU A 241 -12.69 -16.88 -22.62
N SER A 242 -13.24 -17.33 -23.73
CA SER A 242 -13.51 -16.52 -24.93
C SER A 242 -14.53 -15.40 -24.64
N GLU A 243 -15.58 -15.71 -23.89
CA GLU A 243 -16.59 -14.76 -23.48
C GLU A 243 -16.03 -13.75 -22.48
N LEU A 244 -15.29 -14.22 -21.46
CA LEU A 244 -14.63 -13.35 -20.49
C LEU A 244 -13.63 -12.40 -21.16
N LYS A 245 -12.84 -12.90 -22.13
CA LYS A 245 -11.92 -12.04 -22.91
C LYS A 245 -12.67 -10.96 -23.68
N ARG A 246 -13.85 -11.28 -24.23
CA ARG A 246 -14.72 -10.29 -24.91
C ARG A 246 -15.23 -9.24 -23.91
N LEU A 247 -15.75 -9.67 -22.74
CA LEU A 247 -16.26 -8.78 -21.71
C LEU A 247 -15.16 -7.86 -21.17
N VAL A 248 -13.97 -8.39 -20.88
CA VAL A 248 -12.82 -7.58 -20.44
C VAL A 248 -12.39 -6.55 -21.50
N LYS A 249 -12.53 -6.84 -22.80
CA LYS A 249 -12.27 -5.86 -23.87
C LYS A 249 -13.35 -4.81 -23.99
N LEU A 250 -14.63 -5.16 -23.78
CA LEU A 250 -15.76 -4.23 -23.86
C LEU A 250 -15.77 -3.20 -22.74
N GLU A 251 -15.15 -3.49 -21.60
CA GLU A 251 -15.00 -2.54 -20.48
C GLU A 251 -14.30 -1.24 -20.93
N ASN A 252 -13.46 -1.29 -21.96
CA ASN A 252 -12.84 -0.10 -22.57
C ASN A 252 -13.85 0.92 -23.12
N ASN A 253 -15.03 0.48 -23.56
CA ASN A 253 -16.02 1.35 -24.23
C ASN A 253 -17.04 1.97 -23.25
N ASN A 254 -17.11 1.45 -22.02
CA ASN A 254 -18.08 1.86 -21.01
C ASN A 254 -17.52 2.75 -19.90
N ASN A 255 -16.25 3.17 -19.96
CA ASN A 255 -15.54 3.94 -18.94
C ASN A 255 -16.04 5.41 -18.80
N GLN A 256 -17.37 5.62 -18.68
CA GLN A 256 -17.97 6.83 -18.13
C GLN A 256 -18.79 6.58 -16.85
N SER A 257 -18.83 5.37 -16.32
CA SER A 257 -19.39 5.12 -15.01
C SER A 257 -18.30 4.63 -14.05
N THR A 258 -17.88 5.52 -13.20
CA THR A 258 -17.06 5.24 -12.02
C THR A 258 -17.79 4.23 -11.14
N TYR A 259 -17.49 2.94 -11.32
CA TYR A 259 -17.87 1.93 -10.35
C TYR A 259 -16.77 1.86 -9.27
N THR A 260 -16.99 2.56 -8.19
CA THR A 260 -16.39 2.22 -6.90
C THR A 260 -17.20 1.05 -6.34
N PRO A 261 -16.58 -0.08 -5.96
CA PRO A 261 -17.29 -1.09 -5.19
C PRO A 261 -17.92 -0.40 -3.98
N ASN A 262 -19.22 -0.57 -3.77
CA ASN A 262 -19.93 -0.12 -2.56
C ASN A 262 -19.52 -1.02 -1.37
N VAL A 263 -18.25 -1.08 -1.09
CA VAL A 263 -17.74 -1.29 0.26
C VAL A 263 -17.73 0.12 0.83
N TYR A 264 -18.68 0.43 1.68
CA TYR A 264 -18.95 1.69 2.36
C TYR A 264 -17.72 2.61 2.46
N PHE A 265 -17.49 3.46 1.45
CA PHE A 265 -16.58 4.58 1.54
C PHE A 265 -17.44 5.81 1.81
N ASP A 266 -17.45 6.22 3.05
CA ASP A 266 -17.95 7.53 3.43
C ASP A 266 -16.95 8.58 2.88
N GLU A 267 -17.32 9.26 1.79
CA GLU A 267 -16.50 10.29 1.12
C GLU A 267 -16.29 11.56 1.96
N ASN A 268 -16.77 11.58 3.22
CA ASN A 268 -16.77 12.79 4.04
C ASN A 268 -15.61 12.95 5.02
N SER A 269 -14.51 12.17 4.91
CA SER A 269 -13.39 12.29 5.86
C SER A 269 -12.11 12.94 5.33
N GLU A 270 -12.13 13.59 4.17
CA GLU A 270 -11.01 14.40 3.69
C GLU A 270 -11.42 15.86 3.46
N GLN A 271 -11.60 16.61 4.53
CA GLN A 271 -11.31 18.03 4.46
C GLN A 271 -9.94 18.27 5.11
N PRO A 272 -8.98 18.88 4.42
CA PRO A 272 -7.78 19.37 5.06
C PRO A 272 -8.22 20.47 6.05
N ILE A 273 -7.91 20.27 7.32
CA ILE A 273 -8.02 21.35 8.30
C ILE A 273 -6.87 22.31 7.98
N ASP A 274 -7.16 23.30 7.16
CA ASP A 274 -6.40 24.54 7.11
C ASP A 274 -6.60 25.25 8.46
N HIS A 275 -5.57 25.24 9.27
CA HIS A 275 -5.29 26.27 10.28
C HIS A 275 -3.79 26.29 10.63
#